data_fecb4cf7612c8180ad0fbfaebef4842d
#
_entry.id   fecb4cf7612c8180ad0fbfaebef4842d
#
_cell.length_a   1.000
_cell.length_b   1.000
_cell.length_c   1.000
_cell.angle_alpha   90.00
_cell.angle_beta   90.00
_cell.angle_gamma   90.00
#
_symmetry.space_group_name_H-M   'P 1'
#
loop_
_entity.id
_entity.type
_entity.pdbx_description
1 polymer ?
#
loop_
_entity_poly.entity_id
_entity_poly.type
_entity_poly.pdbx_seq_one_letter_code
_entity_poly.pdbx_strand_id
1 'polypeptide(L)'
;MTTKSLLLTRTSRTVPDVSYLRGALELGDGCVAYLQPDGGWGWSNAGLVVGDGASLLIDTLFDLELTAEMLGSFAPHTRSAPITTLLNTHANGDHCYGNQLVEGAEIIASSSAAHEMAEVPPSMLAALNAAPGELGELFRGFFGAFRFDGIEQRLPTRTFDGRLDVEVGGRVVELIEVGPAHTRGDVIAHVPDARTVFTGDILFVGGTPIVWAGPLSNWIAACDLMLGMDVETVVPGHGPVTDKSGVVAVRDYLAYLDDEATKRHAVGMDAFDAARDIAREMGVTGRSFAALGEFGRVSVNVETVYRTLDASHRSPDVVEQFKRMAMIEGRVDG
;
A
#
# COMPACT_ATOMS: atom_id res chain seq x y z
N MET A 1 48.09 24.09 22.46
CA MET A 1 47.08 24.41 21.42
C MET A 1 46.14 23.23 21.31
N THR A 2 44.98 23.38 21.90
CA THR A 2 43.99 22.30 22.09
C THR A 2 42.95 22.44 20.99
N THR A 3 42.92 21.48 20.07
CA THR A 3 41.97 21.41 18.97
C THR A 3 40.62 20.96 19.55
N LYS A 4 39.65 21.87 19.67
CA LYS A 4 38.27 21.56 19.97
C LYS A 4 37.61 20.90 18.74
N SER A 5 37.33 19.61 18.85
CA SER A 5 36.44 18.92 17.92
C SER A 5 35.01 19.45 18.11
N LEU A 6 34.47 20.12 17.10
CA LEU A 6 33.04 20.44 17.02
C LEU A 6 32.30 19.16 16.68
N LEU A 7 31.73 18.50 17.68
CA LEU A 7 30.63 17.57 17.50
C LEU A 7 29.41 18.38 17.08
N LEU A 8 29.10 18.35 15.79
CA LEU A 8 27.79 18.75 15.27
C LEU A 8 26.75 17.74 15.80
N THR A 9 26.06 18.12 16.85
CA THR A 9 24.82 17.45 17.28
C THR A 9 23.79 17.63 16.17
N ARG A 10 23.61 16.58 15.33
CA ARG A 10 22.46 16.46 14.44
C ARG A 10 21.22 16.44 15.33
N THR A 11 20.43 17.50 15.27
CA THR A 11 19.07 17.49 15.81
C THR A 11 18.27 16.46 15.02
N SER A 12 17.83 15.40 15.71
CA SER A 12 16.83 14.47 15.20
C SER A 12 15.64 15.30 14.69
N ARG A 13 15.34 15.24 13.40
CA ARG A 13 14.08 15.73 12.87
C ARG A 13 13.01 14.81 13.43
N THR A 14 12.25 15.25 14.42
CA THR A 14 10.97 14.65 14.76
C THR A 14 10.08 14.83 13.54
N VAL A 15 9.52 13.73 13.00
CA VAL A 15 8.43 13.82 12.01
C VAL A 15 7.39 14.79 12.61
N PRO A 16 7.03 15.87 11.93
CA PRO A 16 6.04 16.80 12.45
C PRO A 16 4.76 16.01 12.76
N ASP A 17 4.00 16.42 13.76
CA ASP A 17 2.61 16.00 13.94
C ASP A 17 1.81 16.53 12.75
N VAL A 18 1.95 15.82 11.63
CA VAL A 18 1.44 16.23 10.32
C VAL A 18 -0.02 15.81 10.31
N SER A 19 -0.90 16.80 10.33
CA SER A 19 -2.32 16.57 10.13
C SER A 19 -2.50 15.79 8.83
N TYR A 20 -3.16 14.62 8.90
CA TYR A 20 -3.47 13.78 7.73
C TYR A 20 -4.54 14.51 6.89
N LEU A 21 -4.09 15.40 6.01
CA LEU A 21 -4.93 16.19 5.12
C LEU A 21 -4.72 15.76 3.66
N ARG A 22 -5.78 15.82 2.87
CA ARG A 22 -5.72 15.56 1.44
C ARG A 22 -4.84 16.55 0.73
N GLY A 23 -3.93 16.05 -0.12
CA GLY A 23 -3.07 16.86 -0.97
C GLY A 23 -1.58 16.55 -0.82
N ALA A 24 -0.76 17.37 -1.47
CA ALA A 24 0.69 17.24 -1.45
C ALA A 24 1.27 17.68 -0.10
N LEU A 25 2.16 16.87 0.46
CA LEU A 25 2.91 17.10 1.69
C LEU A 25 4.40 17.05 1.40
N GLU A 26 5.08 18.17 1.63
CA GLU A 26 6.54 18.26 1.55
C GLU A 26 7.19 17.48 2.68
N LEU A 27 8.05 16.52 2.33
CA LEU A 27 8.82 15.73 3.30
C LEU A 27 10.24 16.26 3.50
N GLY A 28 10.68 17.18 2.64
CA GLY A 28 12.05 17.69 2.57
C GLY A 28 12.92 16.88 1.61
N ASP A 29 14.10 17.41 1.32
CA ASP A 29 15.11 16.78 0.46
C ASP A 29 14.55 16.25 -0.87
N GLY A 30 13.62 17.01 -1.50
CA GLY A 30 13.00 16.67 -2.78
C GLY A 30 12.01 15.51 -2.77
N CYS A 31 11.59 15.05 -1.61
CA CYS A 31 10.52 14.05 -1.47
C CYS A 31 9.20 14.73 -1.12
N VAL A 32 8.12 14.33 -1.80
CA VAL A 32 6.76 14.82 -1.58
C VAL A 32 5.82 13.62 -1.53
N ALA A 33 4.90 13.57 -0.56
CA ALA A 33 3.81 12.60 -0.54
C ALA A 33 2.52 13.26 -1.00
N TYR A 34 1.64 12.51 -1.67
CA TYR A 34 0.24 12.90 -1.86
C TYR A 34 -0.63 11.99 -1.00
N LEU A 35 -1.44 12.59 -0.15
CA LEU A 35 -2.21 11.88 0.86
C LEU A 35 -3.71 11.95 0.59
N GLN A 36 -4.41 10.84 0.79
CA GLN A 36 -5.86 10.74 0.67
C GLN A 36 -6.50 10.23 1.96
N PRO A 37 -6.91 11.10 2.88
CA PRO A 37 -7.74 10.69 4.01
C PRO A 37 -9.10 10.14 3.51
N ASP A 38 -9.69 9.12 4.15
CA ASP A 38 -9.27 8.52 5.42
C ASP A 38 -8.26 7.36 5.26
N GLY A 39 -7.79 7.05 4.06
CA GLY A 39 -6.87 5.94 3.82
C GLY A 39 -7.56 4.57 3.74
N GLY A 40 -8.90 4.54 3.68
CA GLY A 40 -9.68 3.32 3.49
C GLY A 40 -9.59 2.75 2.07
N TRP A 41 -10.56 1.89 1.71
CA TRP A 41 -10.60 1.23 0.42
C TRP A 41 -10.46 2.21 -0.77
N GLY A 42 -9.40 2.04 -1.57
CA GLY A 42 -9.12 2.84 -2.75
C GLY A 42 -8.60 4.25 -2.49
N TRP A 43 -8.48 4.70 -1.24
CA TRP A 43 -7.92 5.98 -0.85
C TRP A 43 -6.42 5.85 -0.54
N SER A 44 -5.66 5.49 -1.57
CA SER A 44 -4.22 5.27 -1.50
C SER A 44 -3.43 6.58 -1.50
N ASN A 45 -2.19 6.51 -1.06
CA ASN A 45 -1.21 7.59 -1.18
C ASN A 45 -0.33 7.38 -2.42
N ALA A 46 0.32 8.46 -2.84
CA ALA A 46 1.33 8.46 -3.89
C ALA A 46 2.55 9.27 -3.46
N GLY A 47 3.65 9.17 -4.22
CA GLY A 47 4.88 9.88 -3.91
C GLY A 47 5.52 10.53 -5.13
N LEU A 48 6.32 11.58 -4.90
CA LEU A 48 7.16 12.21 -5.91
C LEU A 48 8.58 12.37 -5.36
N VAL A 49 9.56 11.91 -6.12
CA VAL A 49 10.99 12.17 -5.86
C VAL A 49 11.50 13.10 -6.94
N VAL A 50 11.95 14.30 -6.54
CA VAL A 50 12.40 15.37 -7.43
C VAL A 50 13.91 15.41 -7.45
N GLY A 51 14.50 15.25 -8.64
CA GLY A 51 15.91 15.46 -8.92
C GLY A 51 16.16 16.70 -9.79
N ASP A 52 17.40 16.87 -10.30
CA ASP A 52 17.73 17.96 -11.19
C ASP A 52 17.18 17.68 -12.61
N GLY A 53 16.17 18.45 -13.01
CA GLY A 53 15.54 18.36 -14.32
C GLY A 53 14.73 17.09 -14.59
N ALA A 54 14.51 16.21 -13.61
CA ALA A 54 13.70 15.00 -13.74
C ALA A 54 13.03 14.62 -12.42
N SER A 55 11.87 13.94 -12.48
CA SER A 55 11.20 13.38 -11.31
C SER A 55 10.78 11.94 -11.53
N LEU A 56 10.70 11.18 -10.44
CA LEU A 56 10.08 9.88 -10.36
C LEU A 56 8.77 10.00 -9.59
N LEU A 57 7.67 9.59 -10.22
CA LEU A 57 6.37 9.42 -9.57
C LEU A 57 6.29 8.00 -8.99
N ILE A 58 5.78 7.86 -7.78
CA ILE A 58 5.54 6.58 -7.12
C ILE A 58 4.04 6.44 -6.98
N ASP A 59 3.48 5.49 -7.71
CA ASP A 59 2.07 5.19 -7.87
C ASP A 59 1.23 6.32 -8.51
N THR A 60 0.10 5.91 -9.05
CA THR A 60 -1.02 6.77 -9.42
C THR A 60 -2.21 6.46 -8.51
N LEU A 61 -3.39 6.96 -8.81
CA LEU A 61 -4.56 6.77 -7.96
C LEU A 61 -5.64 5.95 -8.66
N PHE A 62 -6.74 5.69 -7.93
CA PHE A 62 -7.76 4.71 -8.33
C PHE A 62 -8.59 5.12 -9.54
N ASP A 63 -8.68 6.40 -9.82
CA ASP A 63 -9.36 6.90 -11.02
C ASP A 63 -8.65 8.10 -11.64
N LEU A 64 -9.16 8.53 -12.79
CA LEU A 64 -8.53 9.60 -13.57
C LEU A 64 -8.69 10.97 -12.92
N GLU A 65 -9.83 11.23 -12.26
CA GLU A 65 -10.09 12.52 -11.61
C GLU A 65 -9.14 12.72 -10.42
N LEU A 66 -9.01 11.72 -9.59
CA LEU A 66 -8.08 11.72 -8.44
C LEU A 66 -6.63 11.85 -8.89
N THR A 67 -6.23 11.10 -9.92
CA THR A 67 -4.86 11.18 -10.46
C THR A 67 -4.58 12.55 -11.07
N ALA A 68 -5.53 13.15 -11.80
CA ALA A 68 -5.37 14.49 -12.34
C ALA A 68 -5.23 15.56 -11.24
N GLU A 69 -6.01 15.45 -10.15
CA GLU A 69 -5.88 16.31 -8.96
C GLU A 69 -4.49 16.19 -8.32
N MET A 70 -4.01 14.96 -8.14
CA MET A 70 -2.67 14.69 -7.62
C MET A 70 -1.58 15.30 -8.50
N LEU A 71 -1.61 15.07 -9.82
CA LEU A 71 -0.65 15.63 -10.76
C LEU A 71 -0.69 17.17 -10.76
N GLY A 72 -1.89 17.75 -10.64
CA GLY A 72 -2.06 19.18 -10.45
C GLY A 72 -1.40 19.71 -9.17
N SER A 73 -1.47 18.96 -8.08
CA SER A 73 -0.82 19.28 -6.81
C SER A 73 0.70 19.17 -6.89
N PHE A 74 1.22 18.28 -7.71
CA PHE A 74 2.67 18.15 -7.97
C PHE A 74 3.22 19.13 -9.01
N ALA A 75 2.36 19.87 -9.73
CA ALA A 75 2.79 20.78 -10.79
C ALA A 75 3.82 21.85 -10.37
N PRO A 76 3.82 22.39 -9.13
CA PRO A 76 4.89 23.30 -8.70
C PRO A 76 6.30 22.69 -8.78
N HIS A 77 6.43 21.39 -8.54
CA HIS A 77 7.70 20.63 -8.56
C HIS A 77 8.06 20.17 -9.97
N THR A 78 7.07 19.69 -10.72
CA THR A 78 7.31 19.03 -12.01
C THR A 78 7.48 19.97 -13.19
N ARG A 79 7.27 21.29 -13.02
CA ARG A 79 7.51 22.29 -14.09
C ARG A 79 8.99 22.38 -14.50
N SER A 80 9.91 22.31 -13.55
CA SER A 80 11.36 22.34 -13.81
C SER A 80 11.99 20.96 -13.83
N ALA A 81 11.30 19.95 -13.29
CA ALA A 81 11.72 18.56 -13.20
C ALA A 81 10.56 17.64 -13.63
N PRO A 82 10.29 17.50 -14.96
CA PRO A 82 9.19 16.67 -15.44
C PRO A 82 9.24 15.24 -14.93
N ILE A 83 8.07 14.59 -14.81
CA ILE A 83 8.00 13.17 -14.47
C ILE A 83 8.49 12.38 -15.68
N THR A 84 9.66 11.77 -15.54
CA THR A 84 10.27 10.93 -16.58
C THR A 84 10.11 9.44 -16.30
N THR A 85 9.81 9.11 -15.05
CA THR A 85 9.68 7.73 -14.57
C THR A 85 8.47 7.62 -13.65
N LEU A 86 7.72 6.54 -13.79
CA LEU A 86 6.65 6.13 -12.88
C LEU A 86 6.97 4.74 -12.35
N LEU A 87 7.04 4.60 -11.03
CA LEU A 87 7.04 3.30 -10.37
C LEU A 87 5.60 2.95 -9.98
N ASN A 88 5.11 1.77 -10.35
CA ASN A 88 3.99 1.17 -9.65
C ASN A 88 4.53 0.19 -8.60
N THR A 89 4.19 0.43 -7.34
CA THR A 89 4.68 -0.37 -6.21
C THR A 89 4.11 -1.79 -6.24
N HIS A 90 2.88 -1.95 -6.72
CA HIS A 90 2.19 -3.23 -6.86
C HIS A 90 1.00 -3.16 -7.83
N ALA A 91 0.21 -4.23 -7.93
CA ALA A 91 -0.77 -4.39 -9.00
C ALA A 91 -2.17 -3.83 -8.72
N ASN A 92 -2.47 -3.37 -7.50
CA ASN A 92 -3.82 -2.92 -7.18
C ASN A 92 -4.18 -1.63 -7.92
N GLY A 93 -5.44 -1.53 -8.33
CA GLY A 93 -5.91 -0.45 -9.21
C GLY A 93 -5.76 0.94 -8.63
N ASP A 94 -5.89 1.08 -7.33
CA ASP A 94 -5.72 2.35 -6.62
C ASP A 94 -4.26 2.85 -6.57
N HIS A 95 -3.33 2.06 -7.12
CA HIS A 95 -1.92 2.43 -7.31
C HIS A 95 -1.50 2.51 -8.79
N CYS A 96 -2.37 2.09 -9.75
CA CYS A 96 -1.95 2.02 -11.14
C CYS A 96 -3.00 2.42 -12.19
N TYR A 97 -4.27 2.60 -11.83
CA TYR A 97 -5.30 2.89 -12.82
C TYR A 97 -5.20 4.29 -13.43
N GLY A 98 -4.51 5.22 -12.78
CA GLY A 98 -4.23 6.54 -13.32
C GLY A 98 -3.03 6.62 -14.27
N ASN A 99 -2.33 5.53 -14.55
CA ASN A 99 -1.09 5.50 -15.35
C ASN A 99 -1.22 6.18 -16.72
N GLN A 100 -2.41 6.16 -17.34
CA GLN A 100 -2.64 6.80 -18.66
C GLN A 100 -2.40 8.31 -18.65
N LEU A 101 -2.52 8.98 -17.49
CA LEU A 101 -2.31 10.42 -17.37
C LEU A 101 -0.83 10.81 -17.22
N VAL A 102 0.07 9.85 -17.03
CA VAL A 102 1.51 10.10 -16.92
C VAL A 102 2.17 9.87 -18.28
N GLU A 103 1.89 10.78 -19.21
CA GLU A 103 2.38 10.68 -20.57
C GLU A 103 3.89 10.83 -20.67
N GLY A 104 4.53 10.00 -21.51
CA GLY A 104 5.96 10.07 -21.80
C GLY A 104 6.89 9.48 -20.74
N ALA A 105 6.38 9.10 -19.56
CA ALA A 105 7.19 8.44 -18.53
C ALA A 105 7.44 6.96 -18.84
N GLU A 106 8.63 6.46 -18.51
CA GLU A 106 8.89 5.02 -18.40
C GLU A 106 8.14 4.47 -17.19
N ILE A 107 7.29 3.47 -17.38
CA ILE A 107 6.55 2.83 -16.28
C ILE A 107 7.31 1.59 -15.84
N ILE A 108 7.72 1.56 -14.57
CA ILE A 108 8.50 0.47 -13.95
C ILE A 108 7.63 -0.25 -12.92
N ALA A 109 7.73 -1.57 -12.87
CA ALA A 109 7.19 -2.40 -11.80
C ALA A 109 8.03 -3.69 -11.67
N SER A 110 7.81 -4.48 -10.60
CA SER A 110 8.33 -5.84 -10.59
C SER A 110 7.69 -6.69 -11.69
N SER A 111 8.39 -7.74 -12.15
CA SER A 111 7.83 -8.65 -13.15
C SER A 111 6.52 -9.29 -12.67
N SER A 112 6.44 -9.63 -11.39
CA SER A 112 5.26 -10.22 -10.78
C SER A 112 4.09 -9.23 -10.73
N ALA A 113 4.32 -7.97 -10.36
CA ALA A 113 3.28 -6.93 -10.36
C ALA A 113 2.77 -6.62 -11.77
N ALA A 114 3.66 -6.51 -12.76
CA ALA A 114 3.28 -6.27 -14.14
C ALA A 114 2.38 -7.37 -14.71
N HIS A 115 2.67 -8.63 -14.35
CA HIS A 115 1.84 -9.78 -14.74
C HIS A 115 0.45 -9.72 -14.06
N GLU A 116 0.41 -9.43 -12.77
CA GLU A 116 -0.82 -9.35 -11.98
C GLU A 116 -1.73 -8.18 -12.42
N MET A 117 -1.16 -7.02 -12.77
CA MET A 117 -1.90 -5.88 -13.32
C MET A 117 -2.71 -6.28 -14.57
N ALA A 118 -2.17 -7.15 -15.43
CA ALA A 118 -2.87 -7.59 -16.63
C ALA A 118 -4.08 -8.49 -16.34
N GLU A 119 -4.14 -9.11 -15.16
CA GLU A 119 -5.23 -10.01 -14.74
C GLU A 119 -6.47 -9.25 -14.23
N VAL A 120 -6.29 -8.02 -13.71
CA VAL A 120 -7.37 -7.23 -13.09
C VAL A 120 -7.50 -5.87 -13.82
N PRO A 121 -8.14 -5.84 -15.01
CA PRO A 121 -8.33 -4.60 -15.75
C PRO A 121 -9.40 -3.70 -15.09
N PRO A 122 -9.33 -2.36 -15.26
CA PRO A 122 -10.31 -1.40 -14.71
C PRO A 122 -11.75 -1.72 -15.10
N SER A 123 -11.96 -2.28 -16.30
CA SER A 123 -13.29 -2.69 -16.80
C SER A 123 -13.97 -3.72 -15.93
N MET A 124 -13.23 -4.53 -15.18
CA MET A 124 -13.78 -5.49 -14.23
C MET A 124 -14.48 -4.77 -13.08
N LEU A 125 -13.83 -3.78 -12.44
CA LEU A 125 -14.44 -3.00 -11.36
C LEU A 125 -15.59 -2.11 -11.87
N ALA A 126 -15.47 -1.55 -13.07
CA ALA A 126 -16.57 -0.83 -13.72
C ALA A 126 -17.80 -1.74 -13.87
N ALA A 127 -17.62 -2.97 -14.36
CA ALA A 127 -18.70 -3.93 -14.50
C ALA A 127 -19.33 -4.35 -13.16
N LEU A 128 -18.53 -4.57 -12.13
CA LEU A 128 -18.98 -4.93 -10.78
C LEU A 128 -19.77 -3.77 -10.14
N ASN A 129 -19.29 -2.53 -10.23
CA ASN A 129 -20.02 -1.36 -9.73
C ASN A 129 -21.34 -1.11 -10.48
N ALA A 130 -21.39 -1.42 -11.78
CA ALA A 130 -22.60 -1.29 -12.61
C ALA A 130 -23.55 -2.47 -12.50
N ALA A 131 -23.15 -3.56 -11.85
CA ALA A 131 -23.97 -4.77 -11.72
C ALA A 131 -25.29 -4.47 -11.00
N PRO A 132 -26.42 -5.08 -11.42
CA PRO A 132 -27.70 -4.94 -10.72
C PRO A 132 -27.75 -5.76 -9.43
N GLY A 133 -28.66 -5.38 -8.52
CA GLY A 133 -28.97 -6.13 -7.29
C GLY A 133 -27.81 -6.19 -6.30
N GLU A 134 -27.83 -7.22 -5.47
CA GLU A 134 -26.90 -7.39 -4.33
C GLU A 134 -25.43 -7.34 -4.70
N LEU A 135 -25.05 -7.88 -5.87
CA LEU A 135 -23.66 -7.85 -6.34
C LEU A 135 -23.17 -6.41 -6.55
N GLY A 136 -23.92 -5.60 -7.27
CA GLY A 136 -23.55 -4.20 -7.49
C GLY A 136 -23.64 -3.37 -6.21
N GLU A 137 -24.59 -3.65 -5.34
CA GLU A 137 -24.72 -2.99 -4.03
C GLU A 137 -23.50 -3.27 -3.17
N LEU A 138 -23.05 -4.53 -3.12
CA LEU A 138 -21.84 -4.95 -2.42
C LEU A 138 -20.61 -4.16 -2.89
N PHE A 139 -20.34 -4.16 -4.21
CA PHE A 139 -19.15 -3.51 -4.75
C PHE A 139 -19.22 -1.97 -4.66
N ARG A 140 -20.39 -1.37 -4.86
CA ARG A 140 -20.57 0.07 -4.60
C ARG A 140 -20.40 0.43 -3.12
N GLY A 141 -20.62 -0.49 -2.19
CA GLY A 141 -20.33 -0.31 -0.78
C GLY A 141 -18.84 -0.11 -0.49
N PHE A 142 -17.96 -0.68 -1.32
CA PHE A 142 -16.50 -0.52 -1.22
C PHE A 142 -15.96 0.56 -2.17
N PHE A 143 -16.42 0.57 -3.43
CA PHE A 143 -15.78 1.31 -4.53
C PHE A 143 -16.70 2.33 -5.20
N GLY A 144 -17.90 2.57 -4.68
CA GLY A 144 -18.87 3.48 -5.29
C GLY A 144 -18.47 4.96 -5.31
N ALA A 145 -17.43 5.33 -4.56
CA ALA A 145 -16.84 6.67 -4.56
C ALA A 145 -15.98 6.93 -5.82
N PHE A 146 -15.57 5.88 -6.56
CA PHE A 146 -14.61 5.95 -7.65
C PHE A 146 -15.26 5.72 -9.01
N ARG A 147 -14.64 6.26 -10.06
CA ARG A 147 -15.09 6.18 -11.46
C ARG A 147 -14.10 5.39 -12.29
N PHE A 148 -14.50 4.22 -12.75
CA PHE A 148 -13.65 3.33 -13.55
C PHE A 148 -13.89 3.44 -15.06
N ASP A 149 -14.93 4.19 -15.48
CA ASP A 149 -15.25 4.39 -16.89
C ASP A 149 -14.18 5.24 -17.59
N GLY A 150 -13.78 4.83 -18.80
CA GLY A 150 -12.81 5.57 -19.61
C GLY A 150 -11.36 5.38 -19.21
N ILE A 151 -11.07 4.49 -18.24
CA ILE A 151 -9.70 4.15 -17.90
C ILE A 151 -9.13 3.21 -18.96
N GLU A 152 -8.08 3.67 -19.62
CA GLU A 152 -7.24 2.87 -20.52
C GLU A 152 -6.04 2.34 -19.75
N GLN A 153 -6.01 1.03 -19.49
CA GLN A 153 -4.93 0.43 -18.72
C GLN A 153 -3.58 0.59 -19.43
N ARG A 154 -2.63 1.26 -18.77
CA ARG A 154 -1.24 1.32 -19.21
C ARG A 154 -0.38 0.45 -18.30
N LEU A 155 0.10 -0.64 -18.86
CA LEU A 155 0.98 -1.59 -18.19
C LEU A 155 2.43 -1.07 -18.13
N PRO A 156 3.27 -1.59 -17.20
CA PRO A 156 4.68 -1.28 -17.14
C PRO A 156 5.40 -1.51 -18.46
N THR A 157 6.28 -0.58 -18.83
CA THR A 157 7.13 -0.66 -20.03
C THR A 157 8.50 -1.25 -19.72
N ARG A 158 8.89 -1.25 -18.45
CA ARG A 158 10.09 -1.89 -17.92
C ARG A 158 9.76 -2.69 -16.67
N THR A 159 10.28 -3.91 -16.60
CA THR A 159 10.15 -4.75 -15.41
C THR A 159 11.51 -5.11 -14.84
N PHE A 160 11.52 -5.49 -13.56
CA PHE A 160 12.70 -5.98 -12.86
C PHE A 160 12.32 -7.04 -11.83
N ASP A 161 13.31 -7.79 -11.38
CA ASP A 161 13.19 -8.75 -10.30
C ASP A 161 14.22 -8.43 -9.22
N GLY A 162 13.83 -8.56 -7.96
CA GLY A 162 14.68 -8.35 -6.81
C GLY A 162 15.01 -6.87 -6.55
N ARG A 163 16.00 -6.29 -7.19
CA ARG A 163 16.45 -4.91 -6.93
C ARG A 163 16.81 -4.17 -8.20
N LEU A 164 16.46 -2.87 -8.23
CA LEU A 164 16.82 -1.97 -9.31
C LEU A 164 17.11 -0.57 -8.75
N ASP A 165 18.28 -0.01 -9.07
CA ASP A 165 18.57 1.38 -8.80
C ASP A 165 18.15 2.23 -10.01
N VAL A 166 17.38 3.29 -9.75
CA VAL A 166 16.91 4.25 -10.76
C VAL A 166 17.55 5.62 -10.45
N GLU A 167 18.22 6.18 -11.45
CA GLU A 167 18.74 7.53 -11.36
C GLU A 167 17.68 8.56 -11.79
N VAL A 168 17.40 9.52 -10.93
CA VAL A 168 16.42 10.59 -11.12
C VAL A 168 17.10 11.94 -10.92
N GLY A 169 17.52 12.58 -12.01
CA GLY A 169 18.17 13.90 -11.94
C GLY A 169 19.33 13.92 -10.93
N GLY A 170 20.26 12.98 -11.04
CA GLY A 170 21.44 12.86 -10.19
C GLY A 170 21.19 12.23 -8.80
N ARG A 171 19.99 11.77 -8.51
CA ARG A 171 19.63 11.05 -7.28
C ARG A 171 19.41 9.58 -7.56
N VAL A 172 19.79 8.72 -6.64
CA VAL A 172 19.53 7.29 -6.71
C VAL A 172 18.29 6.97 -5.87
N VAL A 173 17.33 6.27 -6.49
CA VAL A 173 16.18 5.64 -5.82
C VAL A 173 16.33 4.14 -5.94
N GLU A 174 16.42 3.47 -4.80
CA GLU A 174 16.57 2.02 -4.73
C GLU A 174 15.18 1.37 -4.71
N LEU A 175 14.81 0.68 -5.78
CA LEU A 175 13.58 -0.10 -5.88
C LEU A 175 13.88 -1.53 -5.40
N ILE A 176 13.15 -1.99 -4.39
CA ILE A 176 13.40 -3.28 -3.76
C ILE A 176 12.10 -4.09 -3.78
N GLU A 177 12.10 -5.19 -4.53
CA GLU A 177 11.00 -6.13 -4.50
C GLU A 177 11.01 -6.89 -3.17
N VAL A 178 9.91 -6.84 -2.46
CA VAL A 178 9.69 -7.47 -1.15
C VAL A 178 8.53 -8.46 -1.16
N GLY A 179 7.80 -8.52 -2.28
CA GLY A 179 6.76 -9.51 -2.50
C GLY A 179 7.31 -10.94 -2.72
N PRO A 180 6.41 -11.94 -2.69
CA PRO A 180 4.97 -11.81 -2.44
C PRO A 180 4.67 -11.51 -0.96
N ALA A 181 3.81 -10.54 -0.71
CA ALA A 181 3.40 -10.11 0.62
C ALA A 181 1.93 -9.65 0.61
N HIS A 182 1.67 -8.33 0.43
CA HIS A 182 0.32 -7.82 0.16
C HIS A 182 -0.22 -8.38 -1.16
N THR A 183 0.54 -8.19 -2.25
CA THR A 183 0.33 -8.81 -3.57
C THR A 183 1.51 -9.70 -3.96
N ARG A 184 1.56 -10.15 -5.23
CA ARG A 184 2.64 -11.04 -5.68
C ARG A 184 3.97 -10.33 -5.89
N GLY A 185 3.96 -9.05 -6.19
CA GLY A 185 5.15 -8.33 -6.65
C GLY A 185 5.37 -6.97 -6.00
N ASP A 186 5.15 -6.87 -4.68
CA ASP A 186 5.27 -5.61 -3.95
C ASP A 186 6.69 -5.07 -3.97
N VAL A 187 6.81 -3.75 -4.20
CA VAL A 187 8.06 -3.01 -4.27
C VAL A 187 8.03 -1.85 -3.29
N ILE A 188 9.11 -1.65 -2.56
CA ILE A 188 9.35 -0.42 -1.80
C ILE A 188 10.38 0.45 -2.54
N ALA A 189 10.22 1.78 -2.47
CA ALA A 189 11.15 2.75 -3.05
C ALA A 189 11.89 3.49 -1.94
N HIS A 190 13.18 3.21 -1.79
CA HIS A 190 14.05 3.85 -0.80
C HIS A 190 14.84 4.98 -1.44
N VAL A 191 14.84 6.14 -0.81
CA VAL A 191 15.58 7.34 -1.20
C VAL A 191 16.64 7.61 -0.13
N PRO A 192 17.86 7.04 -0.27
CA PRO A 192 18.87 7.02 0.80
C PRO A 192 19.32 8.41 1.26
N ASP A 193 19.52 9.34 0.32
CA ASP A 193 19.97 10.70 0.60
C ASP A 193 18.92 11.56 1.32
N ALA A 194 17.62 11.18 1.19
CA ALA A 194 16.50 11.80 1.91
C ALA A 194 16.07 11.00 3.16
N ARG A 195 16.67 9.82 3.41
CA ARG A 195 16.29 8.90 4.50
C ARG A 195 14.78 8.62 4.52
N THR A 196 14.19 8.50 3.33
CA THR A 196 12.76 8.32 3.11
C THR A 196 12.51 7.01 2.37
N VAL A 197 11.46 6.29 2.76
CA VAL A 197 10.96 5.12 2.03
C VAL A 197 9.47 5.28 1.73
N PHE A 198 9.09 5.00 0.49
CA PHE A 198 7.71 4.85 0.05
C PHE A 198 7.43 3.35 -0.03
N THR A 199 6.39 2.89 0.65
CA THR A 199 6.23 1.46 0.92
C THR A 199 5.17 0.79 0.07
N GLY A 200 4.35 1.57 -0.66
CA GLY A 200 3.09 1.03 -1.16
C GLY A 200 2.35 0.32 -0.01
N ASP A 201 1.61 -0.70 -0.32
CA ASP A 201 0.75 -1.43 0.61
C ASP A 201 1.48 -2.44 1.51
N ILE A 202 2.81 -2.31 1.60
CA ILE A 202 3.55 -2.93 2.71
C ILE A 202 3.21 -2.23 4.04
N LEU A 203 2.71 -0.99 4.00
CA LEU A 203 2.19 -0.33 5.19
C LEU A 203 0.77 0.23 5.00
N PHE A 204 -0.07 -0.09 5.97
CA PHE A 204 -1.38 0.51 6.26
C PHE A 204 -1.30 1.14 7.64
N VAL A 205 -1.41 2.45 7.73
CA VAL A 205 -1.34 3.17 9.01
C VAL A 205 -2.74 3.59 9.44
N GLY A 206 -3.22 3.02 10.54
CA GLY A 206 -4.58 3.25 11.05
C GLY A 206 -5.67 2.36 10.45
N GLY A 207 -5.36 1.59 9.40
CA GLY A 207 -6.23 0.57 8.80
C GLY A 207 -5.69 -0.84 9.00
N THR A 208 -6.56 -1.83 8.93
CA THR A 208 -6.16 -3.25 8.93
C THR A 208 -5.48 -3.58 7.60
N PRO A 209 -4.23 -4.07 7.59
CA PRO A 209 -3.60 -4.56 6.37
C PRO A 209 -4.42 -5.69 5.71
N ILE A 210 -4.34 -5.84 4.38
CA ILE A 210 -4.99 -6.95 3.66
C ILE A 210 -3.96 -7.81 2.93
N VAL A 211 -4.04 -9.13 3.06
CA VAL A 211 -3.04 -10.10 2.56
C VAL A 211 -3.63 -10.90 1.41
N TRP A 212 -3.49 -10.41 0.18
CA TRP A 212 -3.98 -11.12 -1.01
C TRP A 212 -3.09 -12.31 -1.39
N ALA A 213 -1.77 -12.13 -1.35
CA ALA A 213 -0.80 -13.15 -1.75
C ALA A 213 -0.20 -13.91 -0.54
N GLY A 214 0.43 -13.23 0.38
CA GLY A 214 1.21 -13.85 1.47
C GLY A 214 2.47 -14.57 0.94
N PRO A 215 3.16 -15.39 1.75
CA PRO A 215 2.85 -15.64 3.15
C PRO A 215 3.15 -14.44 4.06
N LEU A 216 2.56 -14.44 5.28
CA LEU A 216 2.79 -13.36 6.24
C LEU A 216 4.26 -13.24 6.65
N SER A 217 5.00 -14.34 6.66
CA SER A 217 6.44 -14.35 6.96
C SER A 217 7.27 -13.46 6.02
N ASN A 218 6.92 -13.39 4.73
CA ASN A 218 7.59 -12.51 3.77
C ASN A 218 7.28 -11.04 4.07
N TRP A 219 6.03 -10.74 4.42
CA TRP A 219 5.64 -9.37 4.80
C TRP A 219 6.31 -8.92 6.10
N ILE A 220 6.39 -9.80 7.09
CA ILE A 220 7.15 -9.54 8.33
C ILE A 220 8.62 -9.28 8.00
N ALA A 221 9.23 -10.07 7.08
CA ALA A 221 10.61 -9.85 6.64
C ALA A 221 10.78 -8.51 5.91
N ALA A 222 9.79 -8.04 5.14
CA ALA A 222 9.79 -6.71 4.53
C ALA A 222 9.78 -5.60 5.60
N CYS A 223 9.00 -5.76 6.65
CA CYS A 223 9.02 -4.84 7.80
C CYS A 223 10.40 -4.85 8.49
N ASP A 224 10.97 -6.03 8.75
CA ASP A 224 12.30 -6.16 9.37
C ASP A 224 13.40 -5.53 8.50
N LEU A 225 13.31 -5.66 7.17
CA LEU A 225 14.20 -4.99 6.23
C LEU A 225 14.15 -3.47 6.43
N MET A 226 12.95 -2.86 6.42
CA MET A 226 12.78 -1.41 6.60
C MET A 226 13.27 -0.94 7.98
N LEU A 227 13.06 -1.74 9.03
CA LEU A 227 13.57 -1.43 10.37
C LEU A 227 15.10 -1.41 10.42
N GLY A 228 15.77 -2.20 9.57
CA GLY A 228 17.23 -2.21 9.41
C GLY A 228 17.81 -1.07 8.57
N MET A 229 16.99 -0.37 7.76
CA MET A 229 17.42 0.74 6.91
C MET A 229 17.71 2.02 7.72
N ASP A 230 18.52 2.93 7.16
CA ASP A 230 18.69 4.29 7.67
C ASP A 230 17.59 5.22 7.15
N VAL A 231 16.37 5.02 7.67
CA VAL A 231 15.16 5.80 7.33
C VAL A 231 14.62 6.55 8.54
N GLU A 232 14.15 7.76 8.30
CA GLU A 232 13.47 8.62 9.27
C GLU A 232 11.99 8.83 8.88
N THR A 233 11.71 8.87 7.57
CA THR A 233 10.37 9.11 7.03
C THR A 233 9.87 7.89 6.27
N VAL A 234 8.66 7.44 6.60
CA VAL A 234 8.01 6.30 5.96
C VAL A 234 6.66 6.75 5.41
N VAL A 235 6.48 6.63 4.10
CA VAL A 235 5.23 6.96 3.40
C VAL A 235 4.49 5.66 3.11
N PRO A 236 3.36 5.40 3.79
CA PRO A 236 2.58 4.19 3.58
C PRO A 236 1.75 4.26 2.30
N GLY A 237 1.29 3.10 1.79
CA GLY A 237 0.28 3.05 0.73
C GLY A 237 -1.06 3.62 1.19
N HIS A 238 -1.43 3.42 2.46
CA HIS A 238 -2.65 3.95 3.07
C HIS A 238 -2.37 4.52 4.45
N GLY A 239 -3.03 5.64 4.76
CA GLY A 239 -2.91 6.29 6.06
C GLY A 239 -1.88 7.42 6.13
N PRO A 240 -1.64 8.02 7.29
CA PRO A 240 -0.73 9.14 7.45
C PRO A 240 0.74 8.73 7.31
N VAL A 241 1.59 9.68 6.89
CA VAL A 241 3.05 9.52 6.94
C VAL A 241 3.48 9.19 8.37
N THR A 242 4.45 8.30 8.49
CA THR A 242 4.93 7.77 9.76
C THR A 242 6.47 7.68 9.79
N ASP A 243 6.98 7.04 10.80
CA ASP A 243 8.37 6.63 10.97
C ASP A 243 8.45 5.10 11.20
N LYS A 244 9.55 4.61 11.72
CA LYS A 244 9.72 3.19 12.06
C LYS A 244 8.68 2.67 13.07
N SER A 245 8.02 3.52 13.84
CA SER A 245 6.96 3.07 14.76
C SER A 245 5.74 2.54 14.02
N GLY A 246 5.38 3.11 12.87
CA GLY A 246 4.33 2.57 11.99
C GLY A 246 4.72 1.21 11.40
N VAL A 247 5.99 1.03 11.04
CA VAL A 247 6.50 -0.27 10.56
C VAL A 247 6.39 -1.34 11.65
N VAL A 248 6.78 -0.99 12.89
CA VAL A 248 6.65 -1.89 14.05
C VAL A 248 5.18 -2.26 14.28
N ALA A 249 4.25 -1.29 14.20
CA ALA A 249 2.83 -1.55 14.43
C ALA A 249 2.24 -2.54 13.42
N VAL A 250 2.57 -2.40 12.13
CA VAL A 250 2.13 -3.35 11.08
C VAL A 250 2.77 -4.72 11.28
N ARG A 251 4.07 -4.77 11.56
CA ARG A 251 4.79 -6.01 11.85
C ARG A 251 4.17 -6.79 13.02
N ASP A 252 3.87 -6.09 14.11
CA ASP A 252 3.27 -6.69 15.31
C ASP A 252 1.84 -7.18 15.02
N TYR A 253 1.07 -6.46 14.20
CA TYR A 253 -0.24 -6.92 13.72
C TYR A 253 -0.13 -8.22 12.92
N LEU A 254 0.81 -8.29 11.96
CA LEU A 254 1.00 -9.49 11.14
C LEU A 254 1.42 -10.70 11.99
N ALA A 255 2.32 -10.51 12.94
CA ALA A 255 2.74 -11.55 13.86
C ALA A 255 1.58 -12.03 14.76
N TYR A 256 0.77 -11.12 15.27
CA TYR A 256 -0.43 -11.44 16.04
C TYR A 256 -1.44 -12.25 15.20
N LEU A 257 -1.70 -11.80 13.97
CA LEU A 257 -2.64 -12.46 13.08
C LEU A 257 -2.19 -13.89 12.73
N ASP A 258 -0.91 -14.08 12.41
CA ASP A 258 -0.34 -15.39 12.09
C ASP A 258 -0.49 -16.36 13.26
N ASP A 259 -0.15 -15.91 14.47
CA ASP A 259 -0.25 -16.70 15.71
C ASP A 259 -1.71 -17.07 16.01
N GLU A 260 -2.63 -16.11 15.95
CA GLU A 260 -4.03 -16.33 16.29
C GLU A 260 -4.77 -17.19 15.23
N ALA A 261 -4.48 -16.98 13.93
CA ALA A 261 -5.02 -17.83 12.88
C ALA A 261 -4.49 -19.26 12.95
N THR A 262 -3.18 -19.43 13.21
CA THR A 262 -2.55 -20.74 13.39
C THR A 262 -3.15 -21.52 14.56
N LYS A 263 -3.40 -20.87 15.70
CA LYS A 263 -4.05 -21.51 16.87
C LYS A 263 -5.44 -22.03 16.53
N ARG A 264 -6.23 -21.26 15.81
CA ARG A 264 -7.60 -21.63 15.42
C ARG A 264 -7.62 -22.73 14.35
N HIS A 265 -6.69 -22.68 13.40
CA HIS A 265 -6.48 -23.76 12.45
C HIS A 265 -6.13 -25.08 13.14
N ALA A 266 -5.23 -25.07 14.14
CA ALA A 266 -4.78 -26.25 14.85
C ALA A 266 -5.90 -26.99 15.61
N VAL A 267 -7.00 -26.29 15.96
CA VAL A 267 -8.18 -26.88 16.60
C VAL A 267 -9.30 -27.20 15.60
N GLY A 268 -9.05 -27.03 14.28
CA GLY A 268 -10.00 -27.35 13.22
C GLY A 268 -11.13 -26.34 13.07
N MET A 269 -10.94 -25.08 13.51
CA MET A 269 -11.94 -24.02 13.30
C MET A 269 -12.01 -23.66 11.82
N ASP A 270 -13.22 -23.40 11.30
CA ASP A 270 -13.39 -22.88 9.93
C ASP A 270 -12.72 -21.51 9.78
N ALA A 271 -12.18 -21.21 8.59
CA ALA A 271 -11.43 -19.99 8.35
C ALA A 271 -12.27 -18.71 8.57
N PHE A 272 -13.54 -18.72 8.14
CA PHE A 272 -14.40 -17.57 8.35
C PHE A 272 -14.81 -17.38 9.81
N ASP A 273 -15.09 -18.47 10.52
CA ASP A 273 -15.36 -18.42 11.96
C ASP A 273 -14.14 -17.91 12.73
N ALA A 274 -12.94 -18.37 12.35
CA ALA A 274 -11.68 -17.88 12.91
C ALA A 274 -11.49 -16.36 12.66
N ALA A 275 -11.78 -15.90 11.45
CA ALA A 275 -11.69 -14.49 11.09
C ALA A 275 -12.67 -13.61 11.91
N ARG A 276 -13.91 -14.07 12.07
CA ARG A 276 -14.93 -13.37 12.89
C ARG A 276 -14.51 -13.28 14.36
N ASP A 277 -13.94 -14.35 14.88
CA ASP A 277 -13.48 -14.42 16.27
C ASP A 277 -12.28 -13.49 16.51
N ILE A 278 -11.27 -13.51 15.63
CA ILE A 278 -10.11 -12.62 15.67
C ILE A 278 -10.55 -11.15 15.54
N ALA A 279 -11.40 -10.82 14.56
CA ALA A 279 -11.89 -9.46 14.35
C ALA A 279 -12.64 -8.93 15.60
N ARG A 280 -13.45 -9.78 16.25
CA ARG A 280 -14.12 -9.43 17.50
C ARG A 280 -13.14 -9.18 18.63
N GLU A 281 -12.10 -10.00 18.77
CA GLU A 281 -11.06 -9.81 19.78
C GLU A 281 -10.26 -8.53 19.55
N MET A 282 -9.90 -8.22 18.30
CA MET A 282 -9.22 -6.98 17.93
C MET A 282 -10.05 -5.75 18.29
N GLY A 283 -11.35 -5.77 18.06
CA GLY A 283 -12.27 -4.66 18.32
C GLY A 283 -12.53 -4.37 19.80
N VAL A 284 -12.00 -5.15 20.73
CA VAL A 284 -12.18 -4.90 22.17
C VAL A 284 -11.38 -3.67 22.60
N THR A 285 -12.06 -2.67 23.16
CA THR A 285 -11.45 -1.45 23.68
C THR A 285 -10.31 -1.76 24.65
N GLY A 286 -9.14 -1.15 24.43
CA GLY A 286 -7.94 -1.34 25.22
C GLY A 286 -7.02 -2.49 24.71
N ARG A 287 -7.40 -3.19 23.64
CA ARG A 287 -6.50 -4.09 22.92
C ARG A 287 -5.60 -3.30 21.96
N SER A 288 -4.43 -3.85 21.63
CA SER A 288 -3.40 -3.18 20.81
C SER A 288 -3.90 -2.74 19.43
N PHE A 289 -4.87 -3.45 18.84
CA PHE A 289 -5.36 -3.21 17.49
C PHE A 289 -6.78 -2.64 17.43
N ALA A 290 -7.37 -2.27 18.56
CA ALA A 290 -8.76 -1.77 18.64
C ALA A 290 -8.99 -0.45 17.88
N ALA A 291 -7.92 0.29 17.59
CA ALA A 291 -7.98 1.55 16.85
C ALA A 291 -7.88 1.37 15.32
N LEU A 292 -7.61 0.16 14.83
CA LEU A 292 -7.56 -0.10 13.39
C LEU A 292 -8.98 -0.06 12.81
N GLY A 293 -9.11 0.52 11.62
CA GLY A 293 -10.32 0.42 10.80
C GLY A 293 -10.35 -0.89 9.98
N GLU A 294 -11.49 -1.17 9.35
CA GLU A 294 -11.64 -2.17 8.29
C GLU A 294 -11.33 -3.61 8.72
N PHE A 295 -11.85 -4.02 9.87
CA PHE A 295 -11.66 -5.39 10.40
C PHE A 295 -12.17 -6.49 9.47
N GLY A 296 -13.02 -6.18 8.49
CA GLY A 296 -13.46 -7.12 7.46
C GLY A 296 -12.29 -7.79 6.73
N ARG A 297 -11.18 -7.05 6.54
CA ARG A 297 -9.96 -7.54 5.88
C ARG A 297 -9.34 -8.76 6.56
N VAL A 298 -9.61 -8.98 7.85
CA VAL A 298 -9.18 -10.17 8.59
C VAL A 298 -9.71 -11.46 7.94
N SER A 299 -10.87 -11.42 7.26
CA SER A 299 -11.41 -12.57 6.54
C SER A 299 -10.44 -13.09 5.45
N VAL A 300 -9.93 -12.19 4.61
CA VAL A 300 -8.97 -12.53 3.56
C VAL A 300 -7.63 -12.97 4.17
N ASN A 301 -7.22 -12.30 5.22
CA ASN A 301 -5.93 -12.54 5.87
C ASN A 301 -5.87 -13.94 6.48
N VAL A 302 -6.92 -14.38 7.17
CA VAL A 302 -7.01 -15.73 7.76
C VAL A 302 -7.03 -16.81 6.67
N GLU A 303 -7.76 -16.58 5.55
CA GLU A 303 -7.75 -17.48 4.40
C GLU A 303 -6.33 -17.69 3.86
N THR A 304 -5.53 -16.62 3.80
CA THR A 304 -4.13 -16.68 3.35
C THR A 304 -3.24 -17.45 4.33
N VAL A 305 -3.41 -17.27 5.64
CA VAL A 305 -2.71 -18.08 6.64
C VAL A 305 -3.09 -19.56 6.48
N TYR A 306 -4.37 -19.87 6.36
CA TYR A 306 -4.85 -21.24 6.22
C TYR A 306 -4.30 -21.92 4.97
N ARG A 307 -4.23 -21.21 3.83
CA ARG A 307 -3.56 -21.72 2.62
C ARG A 307 -2.07 -22.01 2.82
N THR A 308 -1.41 -21.22 3.66
CA THR A 308 0.01 -21.42 3.97
C THR A 308 0.22 -22.64 4.85
N LEU A 309 -0.69 -22.89 5.80
CA LEU A 309 -0.64 -24.02 6.72
C LEU A 309 -1.09 -25.34 6.08
N ASP A 310 -2.09 -25.28 5.19
CA ASP A 310 -2.66 -26.44 4.50
C ASP A 310 -2.78 -26.18 3.00
N ALA A 311 -1.91 -26.77 2.20
CA ALA A 311 -1.94 -26.67 0.73
C ALA A 311 -3.23 -27.20 0.07
N SER A 312 -4.06 -27.97 0.79
CA SER A 312 -5.36 -28.43 0.33
C SER A 312 -6.48 -27.42 0.59
N HIS A 313 -6.28 -26.43 1.47
CA HIS A 313 -7.24 -25.37 1.75
C HIS A 313 -7.56 -24.58 0.48
N ARG A 314 -8.83 -24.26 0.28
CA ARG A 314 -9.30 -23.47 -0.87
C ARG A 314 -10.05 -22.25 -0.36
N SER A 315 -9.45 -21.08 -0.60
CA SER A 315 -10.12 -19.81 -0.31
C SER A 315 -11.33 -19.64 -1.21
N PRO A 316 -12.38 -18.96 -0.75
CA PRO A 316 -13.52 -18.58 -1.57
C PRO A 316 -13.09 -17.68 -2.74
N ASP A 317 -13.97 -17.55 -3.73
CA ASP A 317 -13.75 -16.59 -4.82
C ASP A 317 -13.80 -15.14 -4.29
N VAL A 318 -13.39 -14.19 -5.13
CA VAL A 318 -13.27 -12.79 -4.76
C VAL A 318 -14.60 -12.18 -4.32
N VAL A 319 -15.73 -12.56 -4.93
CA VAL A 319 -17.05 -12.03 -4.57
C VAL A 319 -17.44 -12.49 -3.18
N GLU A 320 -17.23 -13.77 -2.88
CA GLU A 320 -17.51 -14.32 -1.56
C GLU A 320 -16.56 -13.73 -0.49
N GLN A 321 -15.31 -13.46 -0.84
CA GLN A 321 -14.39 -12.77 0.07
C GLN A 321 -14.90 -11.36 0.42
N PHE A 322 -15.35 -10.56 -0.56
CA PHE A 322 -15.96 -9.25 -0.31
C PHE A 322 -17.23 -9.33 0.53
N LYS A 323 -18.08 -10.34 0.31
CA LYS A 323 -19.26 -10.58 1.16
C LYS A 323 -18.86 -10.85 2.61
N ARG A 324 -17.91 -11.74 2.83
CA ARG A 324 -17.41 -12.07 4.18
C ARG A 324 -16.81 -10.87 4.89
N MET A 325 -16.06 -10.03 4.16
CA MET A 325 -15.58 -8.76 4.71
C MET A 325 -16.73 -7.85 5.13
N ALA A 326 -17.73 -7.68 4.24
CA ALA A 326 -18.91 -6.86 4.53
C ALA A 326 -19.73 -7.39 5.73
N MET A 327 -19.82 -8.70 5.89
CA MET A 327 -20.49 -9.34 7.04
C MET A 327 -19.76 -9.05 8.36
N ILE A 328 -18.44 -9.12 8.38
CA ILE A 328 -17.63 -8.78 9.58
C ILE A 328 -17.81 -7.31 9.96
N GLU A 329 -17.91 -6.42 8.97
CA GLU A 329 -18.12 -4.99 9.17
C GLU A 329 -19.57 -4.57 9.44
N GLY A 330 -20.51 -5.56 9.41
CA GLY A 330 -21.94 -5.29 9.62
C GLY A 330 -22.59 -4.47 8.48
N ARG A 331 -22.03 -4.53 7.28
CA ARG A 331 -22.56 -3.85 6.08
C ARG A 331 -23.64 -4.66 5.37
N VAL A 332 -23.66 -5.97 5.58
CA VAL A 332 -24.67 -6.91 5.07
C VAL A 332 -25.01 -7.93 6.15
N ASP A 333 -26.24 -8.47 6.10
CA ASP A 333 -26.68 -9.53 7.01
C ASP A 333 -25.97 -10.85 6.67
N GLY A 334 -25.68 -11.65 7.72
CA GLY A 334 -24.98 -12.93 7.60
C GLY A 334 -25.91 -14.09 7.27
#